data_ff56e4041ee690a193eae047a25a8603
#
_entry.id   ff56e4041ee690a193eae047a25a8603
#
_cell.length_a   1.000
_cell.length_b   1.000
_cell.length_c   1.000
_cell.angle_alpha   90.00
_cell.angle_beta   90.00
_cell.angle_gamma   90.00
#
_symmetry.space_group_name_H-M   'P 1'
#
loop_
_entity.id
_entity.type
_entity.pdbx_description
1 polymer ?
#
loop_
_entity_poly.entity_id
_entity_poly.type
_entity_poly.pdbx_seq_one_letter_code
_entity_poly.pdbx_strand_id
1 'polypeptide(L)'
;MKDLAYIQKMRYDRGCVVYNTNNYTYGIVLNGECGEDKDPCSRVLELTGRDGVMEHTPPNRALIPTGRFVDFAKMIKQAIGEEA
;
A
#
# COMPACT_ATOMS: atom_id res chain seq x y z
N MET A 1 -12.83 3.88 17.46
CA MET A 1 -11.64 3.20 16.90
C MET A 1 -12.05 1.84 16.33
N LYS A 2 -11.54 1.54 15.18
CA LYS A 2 -11.82 0.24 14.56
C LYS A 2 -10.93 -0.82 15.16
N ASP A 3 -11.49 -1.98 15.40
CA ASP A 3 -10.71 -3.06 15.98
C ASP A 3 -9.78 -3.70 14.93
N LEU A 4 -8.88 -4.51 15.44
CA LEU A 4 -7.87 -5.13 14.59
C LEU A 4 -8.48 -6.08 13.56
N ALA A 5 -9.54 -6.79 13.94
CA ALA A 5 -10.19 -7.71 13.03
C ALA A 5 -10.79 -6.98 11.82
N TYR A 6 -11.35 -5.80 12.07
CA TYR A 6 -11.89 -4.97 11.00
C TYR A 6 -10.77 -4.53 10.06
N ILE A 7 -9.67 -4.03 10.62
CA ILE A 7 -8.53 -3.57 9.83
C ILE A 7 -7.95 -4.70 8.98
N GLN A 8 -7.86 -5.89 9.54
CA GLN A 8 -7.32 -7.04 8.82
C GLN A 8 -8.19 -7.46 7.64
N LYS A 9 -9.47 -7.19 7.69
CA LYS A 9 -10.39 -7.53 6.61
C LYS A 9 -10.51 -6.45 5.56
N MET A 10 -9.99 -5.26 5.85
CA MET A 10 -10.09 -4.15 4.91
C MET A 10 -9.25 -4.40 3.67
N ARG A 11 -9.80 -3.93 2.58
CA ARG A 11 -9.01 -3.71 1.38
C ARG A 11 -8.50 -2.29 1.47
N TYR A 12 -7.22 -2.14 1.23
CA TYR A 12 -6.65 -0.81 1.23
C TYR A 12 -6.88 -0.16 -0.12
N ASP A 13 -7.18 1.12 -0.08
CA ASP A 13 -7.38 1.90 -1.29
C ASP A 13 -6.04 2.19 -1.97
N ARG A 14 -6.13 2.32 -3.28
CA ARG A 14 -4.98 2.70 -4.08
C ARG A 14 -4.41 4.03 -3.60
N GLY A 15 -3.10 4.07 -3.42
CA GLY A 15 -2.42 5.25 -2.94
C GLY A 15 -2.20 5.30 -1.44
N CYS A 16 -2.84 4.40 -0.69
CA CYS A 16 -2.64 4.36 0.76
C CYS A 16 -1.19 4.00 1.08
N VAL A 17 -0.56 4.80 1.93
CA VAL A 17 0.80 4.50 2.40
C VAL A 17 0.70 3.61 3.62
N VAL A 18 1.36 2.47 3.55
CA VAL A 18 1.29 1.45 4.60
C VAL A 18 2.68 1.05 5.05
N TYR A 19 2.76 0.53 6.28
CA TYR A 19 3.97 -0.10 6.78
C TYR A 19 3.76 -1.61 6.76
N ASN A 20 4.66 -2.33 6.10
CA ASN A 20 4.60 -3.79 6.02
C ASN A 20 5.40 -4.37 7.16
N THR A 21 4.74 -4.99 8.12
CA THR A 21 5.40 -5.55 9.30
C THR A 21 6.20 -6.82 8.99
N ASN A 22 5.91 -7.48 7.87
CA ASN A 22 6.67 -8.65 7.47
C ASN A 22 8.04 -8.28 6.90
N ASN A 23 8.11 -7.17 6.18
CA ASN A 23 9.34 -6.74 5.51
C ASN A 23 9.99 -5.53 6.18
N TYR A 24 9.36 -4.99 7.21
CA TYR A 24 9.87 -3.84 7.96
C TYR A 24 10.15 -2.64 7.08
N THR A 25 9.24 -2.35 6.16
CA THR A 25 9.40 -1.24 5.24
C THR A 25 8.07 -0.60 4.89
N TYR A 26 8.12 0.60 4.35
CA TYR A 26 6.93 1.32 3.90
C TYR A 26 6.67 1.07 2.44
N GLY A 27 5.42 1.14 2.07
CA GLY A 27 5.00 0.98 0.69
C GLY A 27 3.74 1.74 0.39
N ILE A 28 3.37 1.73 -0.88
CA ILE A 28 2.17 2.38 -1.38
C ILE A 28 1.30 1.32 -2.02
N VAL A 29 0.04 1.28 -1.61
CA VAL A 29 -0.91 0.32 -2.18
C VAL A 29 -1.17 0.67 -3.64
N LEU A 30 -0.93 -0.28 -4.52
CA LEU A 30 -1.22 -0.14 -5.94
C LEU A 30 -2.61 -0.66 -6.27
N ASN A 31 -2.99 -1.76 -5.65
CA ASN A 31 -4.27 -2.37 -5.91
C ASN A 31 -4.59 -3.36 -4.79
N GLY A 32 -5.82 -3.34 -4.31
CA GLY A 32 -6.26 -4.34 -3.35
C GLY A 32 -6.69 -5.58 -4.09
N GLU A 33 -6.05 -6.70 -3.77
CA GLU A 33 -6.40 -7.98 -4.35
C GLU A 33 -7.05 -8.85 -3.30
N CYS A 34 -8.09 -9.54 -3.71
CA CYS A 34 -8.67 -10.57 -2.86
C CYS A 34 -7.99 -11.87 -3.21
N GLY A 35 -7.31 -12.44 -2.25
CA GLY A 35 -6.92 -13.81 -2.38
C GLY A 35 -8.15 -14.69 -2.45
N GLU A 36 -8.00 -15.86 -3.01
CA GLU A 36 -9.08 -16.83 -3.03
C GLU A 36 -9.36 -17.33 -1.63
N ASP A 37 -8.42 -17.13 -0.75
CA ASP A 37 -8.51 -17.55 0.63
C ASP A 37 -9.10 -16.48 1.50
N LYS A 38 -9.15 -16.78 2.77
CA LYS A 38 -9.71 -15.91 3.78
C LYS A 38 -8.82 -14.75 4.15
N ASP A 39 -7.61 -14.71 3.61
CA ASP A 39 -6.66 -13.65 3.89
C ASP A 39 -6.61 -12.66 2.74
N PRO A 40 -7.27 -11.52 2.87
CA PRO A 40 -7.16 -10.49 1.84
C PRO A 40 -5.73 -9.97 1.76
N CYS A 41 -5.29 -9.68 0.57
CA CYS A 41 -3.96 -9.14 0.34
C CYS A 41 -4.04 -7.97 -0.61
N SER A 42 -3.00 -7.17 -0.60
CA SER A 42 -2.92 -5.98 -1.44
C SER A 42 -1.59 -5.99 -2.17
N ARG A 43 -1.61 -5.50 -3.40
CA ARG A 43 -0.38 -5.28 -4.14
C ARG A 43 0.21 -3.97 -3.69
N VAL A 44 1.46 -3.99 -3.25
CA VAL A 44 2.12 -2.84 -2.64
C VAL A 44 3.48 -2.63 -3.28
N LEU A 45 3.78 -1.37 -3.61
CA LEU A 45 5.11 -0.99 -4.07
C LEU A 45 5.90 -0.55 -2.86
N GLU A 46 6.93 -1.31 -2.50
CA GLU A 46 7.68 -1.13 -1.25
C GLU A 46 9.11 -0.70 -1.51
N LEU A 47 9.63 0.02 -0.54
CA LEU A 47 11.05 0.39 -0.56
C LEU A 47 11.90 -0.86 -0.32
N THR A 48 12.97 -0.99 -1.09
CA THR A 48 13.95 -2.05 -0.89
C THR A 48 15.33 -1.42 -0.85
N GLY A 49 16.01 -1.58 0.28
CA GLY A 49 17.30 -0.95 0.46
C GLY A 49 17.16 0.57 0.47
N ARG A 50 18.19 1.25 -0.03
CA ARG A 50 18.25 2.69 0.04
C ARG A 50 17.43 3.38 -1.05
N ASP A 51 17.54 2.91 -2.26
CA ASP A 51 16.99 3.59 -3.43
C ASP A 51 16.09 2.71 -4.28
N GLY A 52 15.86 1.48 -3.87
CA GLY A 52 15.09 0.54 -4.66
C GLY A 52 13.64 0.50 -4.28
N VAL A 53 12.83 0.02 -5.22
CA VAL A 53 11.44 -0.31 -4.95
C VAL A 53 11.15 -1.68 -5.53
N MET A 54 10.24 -2.38 -4.91
CA MET A 54 9.84 -3.70 -5.38
C MET A 54 8.37 -3.91 -5.08
N GLU A 55 7.69 -4.61 -5.96
CA GLU A 55 6.29 -4.93 -5.78
C GLU A 55 6.15 -6.22 -5.00
N HIS A 56 5.30 -6.18 -3.98
CA HIS A 56 4.96 -7.35 -3.17
C HIS A 56 3.46 -7.44 -3.01
N THR A 57 3.00 -8.60 -2.58
CA THR A 57 1.57 -8.82 -2.33
C THR A 57 1.40 -9.39 -0.92
N PRO A 58 1.65 -8.60 0.11
CA PRO A 58 1.51 -9.05 1.48
C PRO A 58 0.05 -9.19 1.89
N PRO A 59 -0.23 -10.03 2.90
CA PRO A 59 -1.57 -10.06 3.45
C PRO A 59 -1.88 -8.75 4.17
N ASN A 60 -3.13 -8.31 4.10
CA ASN A 60 -3.52 -7.05 4.71
C ASN A 60 -3.27 -7.02 6.22
N ARG A 61 -3.29 -8.18 6.87
CA ARG A 61 -3.02 -8.23 8.30
C ARG A 61 -1.59 -7.81 8.66
N ALA A 62 -0.68 -7.85 7.69
CA ALA A 62 0.69 -7.42 7.91
C ALA A 62 0.89 -5.92 7.67
N LEU A 63 -0.14 -5.24 7.18
CA LEU A 63 -0.03 -3.84 6.77
C LEU A 63 -0.67 -2.93 7.82
N ILE A 64 0.03 -1.85 8.13
CA ILE A 64 -0.46 -0.82 9.03
C ILE A 64 -0.62 0.46 8.23
N PRO A 65 -1.85 0.98 8.11
CA PRO A 65 -2.05 2.23 7.38
C PRO A 65 -1.45 3.40 8.17
N THR A 66 -0.80 4.29 7.43
CA THR A 66 -0.15 5.46 8.05
C THR A 66 -1.05 6.68 8.11
N GLY A 67 -2.18 6.64 7.41
CA GLY A 67 -3.05 7.80 7.28
C GLY A 67 -2.63 8.73 6.15
N ARG A 68 -1.58 8.38 5.43
CA ARG A 68 -1.10 9.19 4.31
C ARG A 68 -1.50 8.54 3.01
N PHE A 69 -1.68 9.37 1.99
CA PHE A 69 -2.06 8.91 0.66
C PHE A 69 -1.22 9.58 -0.39
N VAL A 70 -0.97 8.84 -1.47
CA VAL A 70 -0.29 9.36 -2.64
C VAL A 70 -1.33 9.58 -3.73
N ASP A 71 -1.34 10.76 -4.30
CA ASP A 71 -2.17 11.07 -5.45
C ASP A 71 -1.37 10.75 -6.71
N PHE A 72 -1.61 9.58 -7.27
CA PHE A 72 -0.85 9.12 -8.44
C PHE A 72 -1.05 10.01 -9.65
N ALA A 73 -2.26 10.53 -9.87
CA ALA A 73 -2.50 11.42 -10.99
C ALA A 73 -1.67 12.68 -10.88
N LYS A 74 -1.62 13.24 -9.69
CA LYS A 74 -0.82 14.44 -9.44
C LYS A 74 0.67 14.15 -9.64
N MET A 75 1.14 13.02 -9.15
CA MET A 75 2.53 12.61 -9.33
C MET A 75 2.89 12.50 -10.80
N ILE A 76 2.04 11.86 -11.57
CA ILE A 76 2.28 11.67 -13.01
C ILE A 76 2.31 13.01 -13.73
N LYS A 77 1.36 13.88 -13.42
CA LYS A 77 1.33 15.21 -14.05
C LYS A 77 2.58 15.99 -13.74
N GLN A 78 3.05 15.93 -12.53
CA GLN A 78 4.30 16.61 -12.16
C GLN A 78 5.50 16.01 -12.88
N ALA A 79 5.53 14.68 -13.00
CA ALA A 79 6.65 14.00 -13.64
C ALA A 79 6.78 14.31 -15.12
N ILE A 80 5.64 14.50 -15.80
CA ILE A 80 5.67 14.85 -17.23
C ILE A 80 5.75 16.35 -17.48
N GLY A 81 5.87 17.16 -16.42
CA GLY A 81 6.00 18.59 -16.55
C GLY A 81 4.68 19.33 -16.69
N GLU A 82 3.56 18.66 -16.49
CA GLU A 82 2.25 19.26 -16.56
C GLU A 82 1.90 19.83 -15.20
N GLU A 83 1.94 21.11 -15.07
CA GLU A 83 1.64 21.77 -13.82
C GLU A 83 0.15 21.91 -13.62
N ALA A 84 -0.30 21.59 -12.45
CA ALA A 84 -1.70 21.81 -12.09
C ALA A 84 -1.87 23.26 -11.64
#